data_5dddebb7ce2570ea108cbce73fcc88fb
#
_entry.id   5dddebb7ce2570ea108cbce73fcc88fb
#
_cell.length_a   1.000
_cell.length_b   1.000
_cell.length_c   1.000
_cell.angle_alpha   90.00
_cell.angle_beta   90.00
_cell.angle_gamma   90.00
#
_symmetry.space_group_name_H-M   'P 1'
#
loop_
_entity.id
_entity.type
_entity.pdbx_description
1 polymer ?
#
loop_
_entity_poly.entity_id
_entity_poly.type
_entity_poly.pdbx_seq_one_letter_code
_entity_poly.pdbx_strand_id
1 'polypeptide(L)'
;MTLRKLGCHPARLQGPQPVLSGMRAFMARRARPRLDRARIDPAPRMLGNDVLGNCTAAGIGNHIRATAALGGYQITVTTGDAVRFYASSTGYIPGNPLTDQGGAEVDVLTTALRSGYGLTDQTLFPLWGSVESGDLNGIRNITAGLSAAYLGVRLAMSDIWENGNGSLAPVWDTITPTSHGDPTPGSAGGHCLLLWDYAGTADADLVTLLTWGSMQKATWRWLRSRIMEAHGLAWRQLLPGGIHAPTGQDWDALIASNEAYLAGTS
;
A
#
# COMPACT_ATOMS: atom_id res chain seq x y z
N MET A 1 -5.33 -18.70 -16.36
CA MET A 1 -6.07 -17.68 -15.60
C MET A 1 -5.32 -17.46 -14.29
N THR A 2 -4.75 -16.30 -14.11
CA THR A 2 -4.05 -15.99 -12.85
C THR A 2 -5.12 -15.64 -11.80
N LEU A 3 -5.23 -16.42 -10.74
CA LEU A 3 -6.15 -16.12 -9.65
C LEU A 3 -5.71 -14.81 -8.96
N ARG A 4 -6.68 -14.01 -8.60
CA ARG A 4 -6.51 -12.76 -7.85
C ARG A 4 -7.56 -12.67 -6.77
N LYS A 5 -7.11 -12.42 -5.54
CA LYS A 5 -8.02 -12.27 -4.42
C LYS A 5 -8.06 -10.82 -3.96
N LEU A 6 -9.22 -10.45 -3.48
CA LEU A 6 -9.50 -9.19 -2.82
C LEU A 6 -9.68 -9.45 -1.33
N GLY A 7 -9.49 -8.46 -0.49
CA GLY A 7 -9.59 -8.70 0.96
C GLY A 7 -9.31 -7.46 1.82
N CYS A 8 -9.27 -6.27 1.22
CA CYS A 8 -9.16 -5.03 1.97
C CYS A 8 -10.54 -4.54 2.40
N HIS A 9 -10.71 -4.31 3.70
CA HIS A 9 -11.90 -3.74 4.28
C HIS A 9 -11.67 -2.28 4.68
N PRO A 10 -12.70 -1.43 4.61
CA PRO A 10 -12.63 -0.07 5.18
C PRO A 10 -12.25 -0.13 6.66
N ALA A 11 -11.47 0.85 7.12
CA ALA A 11 -11.11 0.98 8.52
C ALA A 11 -12.37 1.05 9.39
N ARG A 12 -12.37 0.27 10.46
CA ARG A 12 -13.32 0.46 11.56
C ARG A 12 -12.71 1.54 12.44
N LEU A 13 -13.31 2.74 12.44
CA LEU A 13 -12.83 3.85 13.25
C LEU A 13 -12.94 3.49 14.74
N GLN A 14 -11.83 3.11 15.35
CA GLN A 14 -11.70 2.80 16.78
C GLN A 14 -10.87 3.88 17.53
N GLY A 15 -10.98 5.12 17.12
CA GLY A 15 -10.22 6.23 17.70
C GLY A 15 -9.32 6.97 16.72
N PRO A 16 -8.59 7.99 17.19
CA PRO A 16 -7.71 8.78 16.32
C PRO A 16 -6.54 7.92 15.83
N GLN A 17 -6.41 7.81 14.51
CA GLN A 17 -5.28 7.12 13.87
C GLN A 17 -4.01 8.00 13.93
N PRO A 18 -2.80 7.41 13.86
CA PRO A 18 -1.60 8.19 13.63
C PRO A 18 -1.75 8.98 12.34
N VAL A 19 -1.46 10.27 12.39
CA VAL A 19 -1.58 11.16 11.24
C VAL A 19 -0.23 11.76 10.86
N LEU A 20 0.05 11.84 9.57
CA LEU A 20 1.30 12.44 9.08
C LEU A 20 1.32 13.97 9.20
N SER A 21 0.21 14.61 9.56
CA SER A 21 0.16 16.06 9.79
C SER A 21 1.13 16.55 10.88
N GLY A 22 1.54 15.68 11.81
CA GLY A 22 2.59 15.97 12.79
C GLY A 22 3.99 16.14 12.16
N MET A 23 4.22 15.53 11.01
CA MET A 23 5.44 15.68 10.20
C MET A 23 5.37 16.97 9.35
N ARG A 24 5.25 18.12 9.99
CA ARG A 24 4.93 19.39 9.32
C ARG A 24 5.93 19.76 8.23
N ALA A 25 7.23 19.61 8.49
CA ALA A 25 8.28 19.96 7.52
C ALA A 25 8.24 19.00 6.32
N PHE A 26 7.94 17.72 6.54
CA PHE A 26 7.79 16.72 5.49
C PHE A 26 6.52 16.96 4.67
N MET A 27 5.37 17.16 5.31
CA MET A 27 4.08 17.33 4.64
C MET A 27 3.94 18.70 3.96
N ALA A 28 4.62 19.75 4.47
CA ALA A 28 4.63 21.08 3.86
C ALA A 28 5.51 21.16 2.59
N ARG A 29 6.30 20.12 2.29
CA ARG A 29 7.08 20.09 1.05
C ARG A 29 6.15 20.12 -0.14
N ARG A 30 6.49 20.92 -1.14
CA ARG A 30 5.77 20.86 -2.41
C ARG A 30 5.99 19.48 -3.03
N ALA A 31 4.91 18.75 -3.23
CA ALA A 31 4.95 17.46 -3.89
C ALA A 31 5.61 17.60 -5.28
N ARG A 32 6.48 16.66 -5.62
CA ARG A 32 7.13 16.64 -6.92
C ARG A 32 6.08 16.58 -8.03
N PRO A 33 6.24 17.33 -9.13
CA PRO A 33 5.30 17.23 -10.25
C PRO A 33 5.40 15.89 -10.98
N ARG A 34 6.54 15.18 -10.83
CA ARG A 34 6.83 13.88 -11.42
C ARG A 34 7.75 13.10 -10.48
N LEU A 35 7.55 11.80 -10.40
CA LEU A 35 8.45 10.86 -9.73
C LEU A 35 8.75 9.71 -10.69
N ASP A 36 9.97 9.65 -11.17
CA ASP A 36 10.43 8.64 -12.12
C ASP A 36 11.31 7.60 -11.41
N ARG A 37 10.86 6.35 -11.42
CA ARG A 37 11.56 5.20 -10.87
C ARG A 37 11.74 4.07 -11.89
N ALA A 38 11.66 4.39 -13.18
CA ALA A 38 11.73 3.39 -14.25
C ALA A 38 13.01 2.52 -14.22
N ARG A 39 14.09 3.00 -13.58
CA ARG A 39 15.36 2.27 -13.45
C ARG A 39 15.48 1.46 -12.16
N ILE A 40 14.47 1.50 -11.30
CA ILE A 40 14.47 0.80 -10.01
C ILE A 40 13.40 -0.27 -10.08
N ASP A 41 13.80 -1.52 -10.00
CA ASP A 41 12.87 -2.65 -9.95
C ASP A 41 12.49 -2.92 -8.49
N PRO A 42 11.24 -2.63 -8.08
CA PRO A 42 10.75 -2.96 -6.73
C PRO A 42 10.54 -4.46 -6.56
N ALA A 43 10.65 -5.23 -7.64
CA ALA A 43 10.47 -6.68 -7.70
C ALA A 43 9.23 -7.17 -6.92
N PRO A 44 8.02 -6.67 -7.22
CA PRO A 44 6.83 -7.03 -6.47
C PRO A 44 6.55 -8.53 -6.58
N ARG A 45 5.93 -9.10 -5.54
CA ARG A 45 5.57 -10.52 -5.46
C ARG A 45 4.11 -10.69 -5.09
N MET A 46 3.53 -11.80 -5.53
CA MET A 46 2.14 -12.17 -5.24
C MET A 46 1.90 -12.40 -3.74
N LEU A 47 2.84 -13.03 -3.05
CA LEU A 47 2.85 -13.28 -1.61
C LEU A 47 1.59 -14.01 -1.11
N GLY A 48 1.01 -14.87 -1.95
CA GLY A 48 -0.19 -15.64 -1.64
C GLY A 48 -1.51 -14.93 -1.96
N ASN A 49 -1.48 -13.70 -2.50
CA ASN A 49 -2.70 -12.95 -2.81
C ASN A 49 -3.42 -13.41 -4.09
N ASP A 50 -2.96 -14.49 -4.70
CA ASP A 50 -3.67 -15.26 -5.72
C ASP A 50 -4.74 -16.21 -5.12
N VAL A 51 -4.48 -16.72 -3.91
CA VAL A 51 -5.34 -17.70 -3.25
C VAL A 51 -5.97 -17.21 -1.95
N LEU A 52 -5.40 -16.17 -1.32
CA LEU A 52 -5.87 -15.61 -0.05
C LEU A 52 -6.28 -14.15 -0.19
N GLY A 53 -7.23 -13.72 0.63
CA GLY A 53 -7.64 -12.33 0.81
C GLY A 53 -6.61 -11.47 1.57
N ASN A 54 -5.32 -11.77 1.45
CA ASN A 54 -4.24 -11.19 2.23
C ASN A 54 -3.56 -9.96 1.59
N CYS A 55 -4.25 -9.24 0.72
CA CYS A 55 -3.69 -8.09 -0.01
C CYS A 55 -3.05 -7.05 0.90
N THR A 56 -3.60 -6.82 2.10
CA THR A 56 -3.04 -5.90 3.09
C THR A 56 -1.68 -6.37 3.61
N ALA A 57 -1.54 -7.64 3.98
CA ALA A 57 -0.28 -8.23 4.42
C ALA A 57 0.76 -8.32 3.28
N ALA A 58 0.31 -8.70 2.08
CA ALA A 58 1.15 -8.71 0.88
C ALA A 58 1.61 -7.30 0.49
N GLY A 59 0.75 -6.29 0.69
CA GLY A 59 1.08 -4.88 0.49
C GLY A 59 2.23 -4.43 1.38
N ILE A 60 2.22 -4.76 2.69
CA ILE A 60 3.34 -4.46 3.59
C ILE A 60 4.61 -5.18 3.12
N GLY A 61 4.53 -6.46 2.78
CA GLY A 61 5.68 -7.22 2.28
C GLY A 61 6.29 -6.61 1.01
N ASN A 62 5.45 -6.15 0.08
CA ASN A 62 5.90 -5.45 -1.12
C ASN A 62 6.44 -4.05 -0.82
N HIS A 63 5.93 -3.36 0.22
CA HIS A 63 6.49 -2.08 0.66
C HIS A 63 7.91 -2.24 1.21
N ILE A 64 8.18 -3.31 1.98
CA ILE A 64 9.53 -3.67 2.44
C ILE A 64 10.47 -3.85 1.24
N ARG A 65 10.06 -4.63 0.25
CA ARG A 65 10.84 -4.89 -0.97
C ARG A 65 11.10 -3.60 -1.76
N ALA A 66 10.07 -2.79 -1.95
CA ALA A 66 10.16 -1.51 -2.64
C ALA A 66 11.12 -0.53 -1.93
N THR A 67 11.09 -0.49 -0.59
CA THR A 67 12.00 0.34 0.21
C THR A 67 13.45 -0.14 0.07
N ALA A 68 13.69 -1.44 0.14
CA ALA A 68 15.02 -2.02 -0.06
C ALA A 68 15.58 -1.70 -1.46
N ALA A 69 14.73 -1.82 -2.50
CA ALA A 69 15.12 -1.51 -3.87
C ALA A 69 15.55 -0.05 -4.06
N LEU A 70 14.91 0.90 -3.36
CA LEU A 70 15.35 2.30 -3.33
C LEU A 70 16.71 2.46 -2.65
N GLY A 71 17.03 1.61 -1.70
CA GLY A 71 18.35 1.53 -1.05
C GLY A 71 19.42 0.84 -1.89
N GLY A 72 19.08 0.33 -3.06
CA GLY A 72 20.02 -0.37 -3.94
C GLY A 72 20.31 -1.82 -3.52
N TYR A 73 19.48 -2.42 -2.67
CA TYR A 73 19.63 -3.80 -2.23
C TYR A 73 18.28 -4.54 -2.30
N GLN A 74 18.31 -5.84 -2.03
CA GLN A 74 17.11 -6.67 -2.04
C GLN A 74 16.90 -7.30 -0.66
N ILE A 75 15.63 -7.38 -0.26
CA ILE A 75 15.18 -8.17 0.91
C ILE A 75 14.27 -9.27 0.41
N THR A 76 14.50 -10.48 0.92
CA THR A 76 13.60 -11.59 0.65
C THR A 76 12.40 -11.51 1.58
N VAL A 77 11.22 -11.40 0.97
CA VAL A 77 9.93 -11.59 1.64
C VAL A 77 9.28 -12.80 0.98
N THR A 78 9.02 -13.83 1.74
CA THR A 78 8.42 -15.07 1.24
C THR A 78 6.90 -15.04 1.35
N THR A 79 6.23 -15.92 0.60
CA THR A 79 4.78 -16.15 0.78
C THR A 79 4.48 -16.61 2.21
N GLY A 80 5.35 -17.44 2.80
CA GLY A 80 5.20 -17.88 4.19
C GLY A 80 5.22 -16.73 5.19
N ASP A 81 6.10 -15.74 4.99
CA ASP A 81 6.15 -14.53 5.85
C ASP A 81 4.84 -13.74 5.77
N ALA A 82 4.35 -13.51 4.56
CA ALA A 82 3.10 -12.78 4.33
C ALA A 82 1.88 -13.52 4.92
N VAL A 83 1.82 -14.83 4.77
CA VAL A 83 0.72 -15.65 5.32
C VAL A 83 0.77 -15.70 6.84
N ARG A 84 1.95 -15.84 7.46
CA ARG A 84 2.09 -15.76 8.92
C ARG A 84 1.64 -14.42 9.46
N PHE A 85 2.09 -13.34 8.81
CA PHE A 85 1.68 -11.99 9.20
C PHE A 85 0.17 -11.77 9.01
N TYR A 86 -0.41 -12.25 7.90
CA TYR A 86 -1.85 -12.21 7.68
C TYR A 86 -2.62 -12.94 8.79
N ALA A 87 -2.18 -14.14 9.15
CA ALA A 87 -2.80 -14.90 10.23
C ALA A 87 -2.77 -14.15 11.57
N SER A 88 -1.63 -13.54 11.92
CA SER A 88 -1.48 -12.81 13.18
C SER A 88 -2.25 -11.51 13.24
N SER A 89 -2.49 -10.87 12.08
CA SER A 89 -3.14 -9.55 12.01
C SER A 89 -4.65 -9.59 11.78
N THR A 90 -5.19 -10.72 11.29
CA THR A 90 -6.61 -10.83 10.91
C THR A 90 -7.35 -12.00 11.57
N GLY A 91 -6.62 -12.88 12.25
CA GLY A 91 -7.20 -14.12 12.81
C GLY A 91 -7.42 -15.22 11.75
N TYR A 92 -6.84 -15.07 10.54
CA TYR A 92 -6.84 -16.13 9.56
C TYR A 92 -6.15 -17.40 10.11
N ILE A 93 -6.78 -18.55 9.97
CA ILE A 93 -6.23 -19.85 10.36
C ILE A 93 -5.78 -20.57 9.09
N PRO A 94 -4.47 -20.80 8.89
CA PRO A 94 -3.96 -21.49 7.72
C PRO A 94 -4.64 -22.85 7.51
N GLY A 95 -5.11 -23.10 6.29
CA GLY A 95 -5.83 -24.31 5.95
C GLY A 95 -7.35 -24.26 6.21
N ASN A 96 -7.86 -23.22 6.86
CA ASN A 96 -9.30 -23.03 7.03
C ASN A 96 -9.81 -21.84 6.17
N PRO A 97 -10.34 -22.08 4.97
CA PRO A 97 -10.79 -21.02 4.06
C PRO A 97 -11.96 -20.19 4.61
N LEU A 98 -12.71 -20.69 5.59
CA LEU A 98 -13.80 -19.94 6.21
C LEU A 98 -13.30 -18.75 7.05
N THR A 99 -12.03 -18.77 7.44
CA THR A 99 -11.39 -17.68 8.20
C THR A 99 -10.66 -16.69 7.31
N ASP A 100 -10.62 -16.90 5.99
CA ASP A 100 -10.03 -15.98 5.01
C ASP A 100 -11.01 -14.84 4.71
N GLN A 101 -11.11 -13.91 5.65
CA GLN A 101 -12.06 -12.80 5.61
C GLN A 101 -11.43 -11.47 5.17
N GLY A 102 -10.14 -11.47 4.81
CA GLY A 102 -9.42 -10.23 4.53
C GLY A 102 -9.00 -9.47 5.78
N GLY A 103 -8.67 -8.18 5.64
CA GLY A 103 -8.28 -7.32 6.76
C GLY A 103 -8.44 -5.82 6.47
N ALA A 104 -8.73 -5.04 7.52
CA ALA A 104 -8.68 -3.59 7.43
C ALA A 104 -7.23 -3.12 7.51
N GLU A 105 -6.85 -2.11 6.70
CA GLU A 105 -5.46 -1.62 6.64
C GLU A 105 -4.97 -1.15 8.01
N VAL A 106 -5.81 -0.40 8.75
CA VAL A 106 -5.47 0.12 10.07
C VAL A 106 -5.18 -0.98 11.08
N ASP A 107 -5.95 -2.07 11.08
CA ASP A 107 -5.73 -3.19 12.00
C ASP A 107 -4.41 -3.91 11.67
N VAL A 108 -4.15 -4.10 10.39
CA VAL A 108 -2.93 -4.73 9.89
C VAL A 108 -1.69 -3.85 10.17
N LEU A 109 -1.79 -2.54 9.95
CA LEU A 109 -0.73 -1.57 10.28
C LEU A 109 -0.49 -1.46 11.79
N THR A 110 -1.55 -1.51 12.60
CA THR A 110 -1.45 -1.54 14.06
C THR A 110 -0.73 -2.80 14.55
N THR A 111 -1.03 -3.94 13.97
CA THR A 111 -0.33 -5.20 14.28
C THR A 111 1.14 -5.11 13.88
N ALA A 112 1.45 -4.55 12.70
CA ALA A 112 2.83 -4.35 12.26
C ALA A 112 3.61 -3.39 13.18
N LEU A 113 2.96 -2.33 13.68
CA LEU A 113 3.56 -1.40 14.64
C LEU A 113 3.87 -2.07 15.97
N ARG A 114 2.97 -2.92 16.49
CA ARG A 114 3.10 -3.59 17.79
C ARG A 114 4.06 -4.78 17.77
N SER A 115 3.94 -5.62 16.76
CA SER A 115 4.58 -6.94 16.73
C SER A 115 5.61 -7.08 15.61
N GLY A 116 5.69 -6.08 14.73
CA GLY A 116 6.55 -6.09 13.56
C GLY A 116 6.04 -7.01 12.44
N TYR A 117 6.69 -6.91 11.30
CA TYR A 117 6.52 -7.84 10.18
C TYR A 117 7.69 -8.83 10.20
N GLY A 118 7.42 -10.07 10.58
CA GLY A 118 8.43 -11.11 10.72
C GLY A 118 8.87 -11.67 9.37
N LEU A 119 10.15 -11.55 9.06
CA LEU A 119 10.85 -12.27 8.01
C LEU A 119 11.55 -13.50 8.59
N THR A 120 12.15 -14.31 7.75
CA THR A 120 12.85 -15.53 8.18
C THR A 120 14.02 -15.24 9.13
N ASP A 121 14.73 -14.13 8.91
CA ASP A 121 15.97 -13.75 9.58
C ASP A 121 15.87 -12.52 10.47
N GLN A 122 14.78 -11.77 10.38
CA GLN A 122 14.58 -10.54 11.14
C GLN A 122 13.12 -10.15 11.28
N THR A 123 12.84 -9.22 12.18
CA THR A 123 11.52 -8.58 12.30
C THR A 123 11.68 -7.08 12.05
N LEU A 124 10.85 -6.53 11.18
CA LEU A 124 10.86 -5.13 10.80
C LEU A 124 9.63 -4.43 11.39
N PHE A 125 9.86 -3.28 12.00
CA PHE A 125 8.81 -2.48 12.64
C PHE A 125 8.61 -1.18 11.85
N PRO A 126 7.42 -0.97 11.23
CA PRO A 126 7.12 0.30 10.61
C PRO A 126 6.65 1.31 11.66
N LEU A 127 6.95 2.57 11.44
CA LEU A 127 6.08 3.66 11.87
C LEU A 127 5.12 3.96 10.73
N TRP A 128 3.91 4.37 11.02
CA TRP A 128 2.95 4.68 9.99
C TRP A 128 2.11 5.92 10.34
N GLY A 129 1.46 6.48 9.35
CA GLY A 129 0.49 7.54 9.55
C GLY A 129 -0.37 7.73 8.32
N SER A 130 -1.57 8.22 8.54
CA SER A 130 -2.58 8.44 7.51
C SER A 130 -2.52 9.86 6.95
N VAL A 131 -2.94 9.99 5.69
CA VAL A 131 -3.37 11.25 5.08
C VAL A 131 -4.79 11.08 4.55
N GLU A 132 -5.50 12.18 4.40
CA GLU A 132 -6.83 12.17 3.78
C GLU A 132 -6.76 11.57 2.37
N SER A 133 -7.72 10.70 2.05
CA SER A 133 -7.76 10.02 0.73
C SER A 133 -7.87 10.99 -0.45
N GLY A 134 -8.40 12.20 -0.22
CA GLY A 134 -8.46 13.30 -1.19
C GLY A 134 -7.20 14.17 -1.27
N ASP A 135 -6.27 14.04 -0.33
CA ASP A 135 -5.02 14.81 -0.32
C ASP A 135 -3.97 14.19 -1.25
N LEU A 136 -4.11 14.43 -2.54
CA LEU A 136 -3.16 13.94 -3.54
C LEU A 136 -1.74 14.51 -3.37
N ASN A 137 -1.58 15.70 -2.75
CA ASN A 137 -0.26 16.24 -2.44
C ASN A 137 0.40 15.43 -1.31
N GLY A 138 -0.34 15.13 -0.26
CA GLY A 138 0.10 14.25 0.82
C GLY A 138 0.48 12.87 0.30
N ILE A 139 -0.36 12.26 -0.53
CA ILE A 139 -0.09 10.94 -1.15
C ILE A 139 1.19 10.99 -2.00
N ARG A 140 1.42 12.04 -2.79
CA ARG A 140 2.65 12.21 -3.56
C ARG A 140 3.88 12.40 -2.66
N ASN A 141 3.75 13.16 -1.57
CA ASN A 141 4.83 13.33 -0.58
C ASN A 141 5.21 12.00 0.07
N ILE A 142 4.22 11.19 0.47
CA ILE A 142 4.45 9.83 0.98
C ILE A 142 5.20 8.99 -0.05
N THR A 143 4.69 8.94 -1.28
CA THR A 143 5.29 8.13 -2.36
C THR A 143 6.74 8.55 -2.61
N ALA A 144 7.02 9.86 -2.63
CA ALA A 144 8.36 10.36 -2.90
C ALA A 144 9.32 10.21 -1.72
N GLY A 145 8.85 10.29 -0.49
CA GLY A 145 9.67 10.40 0.71
C GLY A 145 9.68 9.18 1.62
N LEU A 146 8.64 8.33 1.55
CA LEU A 146 8.51 7.13 2.36
C LEU A 146 8.45 5.84 1.51
N SER A 147 9.06 5.87 0.33
CA SER A 147 9.17 4.77 -0.64
C SER A 147 7.93 4.56 -1.50
N ALA A 148 6.76 4.29 -0.94
CA ALA A 148 5.50 4.12 -1.65
C ALA A 148 4.34 4.57 -0.75
N ALA A 149 3.22 4.98 -1.33
CA ALA A 149 2.01 5.14 -0.56
C ALA A 149 1.26 3.80 -0.53
N TYR A 150 0.86 3.38 0.67
CA TYR A 150 0.07 2.18 0.93
C TYR A 150 -1.40 2.58 0.88
N LEU A 151 -2.15 2.03 -0.07
CA LEU A 151 -3.47 2.52 -0.46
C LEU A 151 -4.52 1.42 -0.41
N GLY A 152 -5.60 1.68 0.31
CA GLY A 152 -6.85 0.95 0.19
C GLY A 152 -7.68 1.51 -0.94
N VAL A 153 -8.13 0.65 -1.85
CA VAL A 153 -8.93 1.04 -3.02
C VAL A 153 -10.18 0.18 -3.16
N ARG A 154 -11.24 0.77 -3.73
CA ARG A 154 -12.47 0.08 -4.13
C ARG A 154 -12.40 -0.26 -5.60
N LEU A 155 -12.03 -1.51 -5.92
CA LEU A 155 -11.96 -1.96 -7.31
C LEU A 155 -13.37 -2.18 -7.89
N ALA A 156 -13.52 -1.83 -9.15
CA ALA A 156 -14.69 -2.17 -9.94
C ALA A 156 -14.50 -3.52 -10.66
N MET A 157 -15.58 -4.18 -11.04
CA MET A 157 -15.50 -5.39 -11.85
C MET A 157 -14.80 -5.14 -13.18
N SER A 158 -14.94 -3.94 -13.75
CA SER A 158 -14.22 -3.52 -14.95
C SER A 158 -12.70 -3.42 -14.76
N ASP A 159 -12.22 -3.15 -13.53
CA ASP A 159 -10.77 -3.03 -13.25
C ASP A 159 -10.09 -4.41 -13.22
N ILE A 160 -10.82 -5.45 -12.80
CA ILE A 160 -10.30 -6.83 -12.70
C ILE A 160 -10.68 -7.72 -13.88
N TRP A 161 -11.33 -7.16 -14.88
CA TRP A 161 -11.69 -7.92 -16.08
C TRP A 161 -10.43 -8.36 -16.81
N GLU A 162 -10.31 -9.65 -17.03
CA GLU A 162 -9.21 -10.22 -17.79
C GLU A 162 -9.58 -10.31 -19.27
N ASN A 163 -8.67 -9.86 -20.11
CA ASN A 163 -8.74 -10.13 -21.55
C ASN A 163 -8.67 -11.65 -21.82
N GLY A 164 -9.03 -12.09 -23.00
CA GLY A 164 -9.05 -13.50 -23.36
C GLY A 164 -7.73 -14.26 -23.15
N ASN A 165 -6.61 -13.55 -22.92
CA ASN A 165 -5.30 -14.11 -22.57
C ASN A 165 -5.01 -14.11 -21.06
N GLY A 166 -5.96 -13.76 -20.21
CA GLY A 166 -5.80 -13.70 -18.75
C GLY A 166 -5.08 -12.47 -18.21
N SER A 167 -4.87 -11.44 -19.04
CA SER A 167 -4.24 -10.19 -18.63
C SER A 167 -5.27 -9.13 -18.28
N LEU A 168 -4.99 -8.31 -17.26
CA LEU A 168 -5.73 -7.09 -16.98
C LEU A 168 -5.56 -6.06 -18.10
N ALA A 169 -6.42 -5.03 -18.12
CA ALA A 169 -6.23 -3.89 -19.00
C ALA A 169 -4.82 -3.30 -18.79
N PRO A 170 -4.10 -2.93 -19.86
CA PRO A 170 -2.74 -2.37 -19.75
C PRO A 170 -2.70 -1.10 -18.88
N VAL A 171 -3.76 -0.33 -18.91
CA VAL A 171 -3.95 0.88 -18.09
C VAL A 171 -5.34 0.85 -17.49
N TRP A 172 -5.41 0.99 -16.19
CA TRP A 172 -6.68 1.24 -15.51
C TRP A 172 -7.08 2.70 -15.68
N ASP A 173 -8.29 2.90 -16.21
CA ASP A 173 -8.85 4.23 -16.42
C ASP A 173 -10.37 4.23 -16.19
N THR A 174 -10.91 5.38 -15.86
CA THR A 174 -12.37 5.60 -15.74
C THR A 174 -13.03 5.84 -17.10
N ILE A 175 -12.25 6.16 -18.12
CA ILE A 175 -12.72 6.44 -19.48
C ILE A 175 -12.16 5.37 -20.42
N THR A 176 -12.75 4.18 -20.38
CA THR A 176 -12.35 3.11 -21.29
C THR A 176 -13.60 2.70 -22.10
N PRO A 177 -13.64 2.98 -23.41
CA PRO A 177 -14.81 2.66 -24.26
C PRO A 177 -15.13 1.17 -24.33
N THR A 178 -14.19 0.32 -23.92
CA THR A 178 -14.25 -1.15 -24.00
C THR A 178 -14.23 -1.82 -22.63
N SER A 179 -14.54 -1.09 -21.55
CA SER A 179 -14.57 -1.70 -20.22
C SER A 179 -15.70 -2.73 -20.14
N HIS A 180 -15.35 -3.94 -19.76
CA HIS A 180 -16.29 -5.01 -19.45
C HIS A 180 -16.55 -5.06 -17.95
N GLY A 181 -17.76 -5.45 -17.57
CA GLY A 181 -18.18 -5.53 -16.18
C GLY A 181 -18.68 -4.20 -15.61
N ASP A 182 -19.14 -4.25 -14.37
CA ASP A 182 -19.66 -3.09 -13.65
C ASP A 182 -18.52 -2.10 -13.32
N PRO A 183 -18.57 -0.85 -13.81
CA PRO A 183 -17.53 0.16 -13.55
C PRO A 183 -17.67 0.84 -12.18
N THR A 184 -18.71 0.53 -11.40
CA THR A 184 -18.96 1.16 -10.10
C THR A 184 -17.82 0.85 -9.12
N PRO A 185 -17.20 1.86 -8.49
CA PRO A 185 -16.18 1.64 -7.48
C PRO A 185 -16.70 0.76 -6.35
N GLY A 186 -15.99 -0.37 -6.10
CA GLY A 186 -16.37 -1.35 -5.09
C GLY A 186 -17.23 -2.51 -5.59
N SER A 187 -17.66 -2.51 -6.85
CA SER A 187 -18.43 -3.64 -7.39
C SER A 187 -17.66 -4.97 -7.39
N ALA A 188 -16.32 -4.92 -7.44
CA ALA A 188 -15.47 -6.10 -7.25
C ALA A 188 -15.10 -6.30 -5.78
N GLY A 189 -14.92 -5.23 -5.01
CA GLY A 189 -14.51 -5.27 -3.61
C GLY A 189 -13.31 -4.36 -3.30
N GLY A 190 -12.84 -4.45 -2.05
CA GLY A 190 -11.69 -3.69 -1.58
C GLY A 190 -10.37 -4.40 -1.83
N HIS A 191 -9.32 -3.64 -2.16
CA HIS A 191 -7.98 -4.14 -2.42
C HIS A 191 -6.92 -3.20 -1.87
N CYS A 192 -5.79 -3.76 -1.45
CA CYS A 192 -4.62 -2.99 -1.03
C CYS A 192 -3.55 -3.03 -2.12
N LEU A 193 -3.01 -1.87 -2.45
CA LEU A 193 -1.93 -1.71 -3.42
C LEU A 193 -0.97 -0.58 -3.02
N LEU A 194 0.15 -0.45 -3.73
CA LEU A 194 1.12 0.60 -3.46
C LEU A 194 1.22 1.54 -4.65
N LEU A 195 1.22 2.85 -4.42
CA LEU A 195 1.62 3.83 -5.42
C LEU A 195 3.15 3.93 -5.43
N TRP A 196 3.77 3.57 -6.57
CA TRP A 196 5.22 3.50 -6.72
C TRP A 196 5.85 4.73 -7.36
N ASP A 197 5.31 5.15 -8.51
CA ASP A 197 5.76 6.32 -9.24
C ASP A 197 4.60 7.00 -10.01
N TYR A 198 4.87 8.17 -10.58
CA TYR A 198 3.90 8.88 -11.39
C TYR A 198 4.57 9.82 -12.41
N ALA A 199 4.01 9.87 -13.61
CA ALA A 199 4.57 10.63 -14.73
C ALA A 199 4.26 12.14 -14.68
N GLY A 200 3.21 12.53 -13.97
CA GLY A 200 2.77 13.91 -13.85
C GLY A 200 1.67 14.04 -12.80
N THR A 201 0.89 15.11 -12.84
CA THR A 201 -0.16 15.44 -11.85
C THR A 201 -1.54 15.69 -12.45
N ALA A 202 -1.66 15.71 -13.77
CA ALA A 202 -2.93 15.84 -14.44
C ALA A 202 -3.75 14.55 -14.36
N ASP A 203 -5.06 14.64 -14.50
CA ASP A 203 -5.98 13.52 -14.39
C ASP A 203 -5.66 12.35 -15.35
N ALA A 204 -5.13 12.65 -16.53
CA ALA A 204 -4.75 11.65 -17.52
C ALA A 204 -3.30 11.14 -17.37
N ASP A 205 -2.49 11.74 -16.50
CA ASP A 205 -1.12 11.29 -16.29
C ASP A 205 -1.10 9.92 -15.62
N LEU A 206 -0.10 9.13 -16.01
CA LEU A 206 0.03 7.77 -15.56
C LEU A 206 0.69 7.68 -14.18
N VAL A 207 0.18 6.77 -13.40
CA VAL A 207 0.77 6.27 -12.15
C VAL A 207 1.15 4.81 -12.33
N THR A 208 2.14 4.35 -11.56
CA THR A 208 2.50 2.94 -11.46
C THR A 208 2.11 2.42 -10.10
N LEU A 209 1.34 1.35 -10.09
CA LEU A 209 0.87 0.66 -8.90
C LEU A 209 1.57 -0.69 -8.78
N LEU A 210 1.92 -1.09 -7.55
CA LEU A 210 2.39 -2.44 -7.26
C LEU A 210 1.21 -3.24 -6.71
N THR A 211 0.82 -4.27 -7.41
CA THR A 211 -0.31 -5.12 -7.06
C THR A 211 -0.17 -6.50 -7.67
N TRP A 212 -0.61 -7.54 -6.99
CA TRP A 212 -0.60 -8.94 -7.45
C TRP A 212 0.71 -9.37 -8.10
N GLY A 213 1.84 -8.99 -7.48
CA GLY A 213 3.18 -9.36 -7.94
C GLY A 213 3.63 -8.70 -9.25
N SER A 214 2.97 -7.64 -9.67
CA SER A 214 3.25 -6.93 -10.91
C SER A 214 3.15 -5.41 -10.74
N MET A 215 3.62 -4.70 -11.76
CA MET A 215 3.43 -3.25 -11.90
C MET A 215 2.25 -2.99 -12.83
N GLN A 216 1.20 -2.38 -12.31
CA GLN A 216 0.00 -2.00 -13.05
C GLN A 216 0.00 -0.50 -13.31
N LYS A 217 -0.22 -0.08 -14.55
CA LYS A 217 -0.43 1.33 -14.88
C LYS A 217 -1.88 1.73 -14.65
N ALA A 218 -2.06 2.95 -14.15
CA ALA A 218 -3.38 3.58 -14.02
C ALA A 218 -3.28 5.09 -14.30
N THR A 219 -4.40 5.77 -14.46
CA THR A 219 -4.45 7.23 -14.51
C THR A 219 -4.73 7.83 -13.12
N TRP A 220 -4.35 9.09 -12.89
CA TRP A 220 -4.72 9.78 -11.64
C TRP A 220 -6.23 9.85 -11.44
N ARG A 221 -7.03 10.08 -12.51
CA ARG A 221 -8.50 10.11 -12.38
C ARG A 221 -9.07 8.77 -11.93
N TRP A 222 -8.48 7.63 -12.41
CA TRP A 222 -8.85 6.32 -11.93
C TRP A 222 -8.51 6.18 -10.44
N LEU A 223 -7.26 6.46 -10.07
CA LEU A 223 -6.79 6.31 -8.70
C LEU A 223 -7.65 7.15 -7.74
N ARG A 224 -7.90 8.42 -8.07
CA ARG A 224 -8.76 9.33 -7.28
C ARG A 224 -10.17 8.77 -7.07
N SER A 225 -10.72 8.10 -8.06
CA SER A 225 -12.07 7.52 -8.00
C SER A 225 -12.14 6.24 -7.15
N ARG A 226 -11.00 5.63 -6.85
CA ARG A 226 -10.90 4.32 -6.17
C ARG A 226 -10.38 4.40 -4.74
N ILE A 227 -9.57 5.39 -4.39
CA ILE A 227 -8.94 5.49 -3.05
C ILE A 227 -10.01 5.57 -1.96
N MET A 228 -9.85 4.72 -0.94
CA MET A 228 -10.58 4.77 0.34
C MET A 228 -9.69 5.33 1.43
N GLU A 229 -8.47 4.83 1.51
CA GLU A 229 -7.51 5.08 2.57
C GLU A 229 -6.12 5.28 1.98
N ALA A 230 -5.30 6.10 2.64
CA ALA A 230 -3.94 6.35 2.23
C ALA A 230 -3.01 6.47 3.44
N HIS A 231 -1.97 5.66 3.46
CA HIS A 231 -1.03 5.57 4.56
C HIS A 231 0.42 5.65 4.07
N GLY A 232 1.27 6.29 4.87
CA GLY A 232 2.71 6.25 4.70
C GLY A 232 3.33 5.32 5.73
N LEU A 233 4.25 4.46 5.30
CA LEU A 233 5.02 3.57 6.16
C LEU A 233 6.49 4.00 6.13
N ALA A 234 7.10 4.08 7.30
CA ALA A 234 8.49 4.47 7.45
C ALA A 234 9.27 3.36 8.18
N TRP A 235 10.33 2.87 7.56
CA TRP A 235 11.17 1.80 8.08
C TRP A 235 12.54 2.35 8.44
N ARG A 236 12.81 2.63 9.71
CA ARG A 236 14.13 3.14 10.14
C ARG A 236 15.28 2.22 9.74
N GLN A 237 15.02 0.91 9.76
CA GLN A 237 16.01 -0.11 9.42
C GLN A 237 16.35 -0.17 7.92
N LEU A 238 15.47 0.34 7.05
CA LEU A 238 15.59 0.16 5.60
C LEU A 238 15.87 1.45 4.83
N LEU A 239 15.60 2.62 5.41
CA LEU A 239 15.79 3.89 4.71
C LEU A 239 17.30 4.18 4.59
N PRO A 240 17.86 4.25 3.38
CA PRO A 240 19.20 4.74 3.19
C PRO A 240 19.23 6.21 3.62
N GLY A 241 20.22 6.59 4.43
CA GLY A 241 20.46 7.98 4.77
C GLY A 241 20.62 8.79 3.48
N GLY A 242 19.70 9.72 3.19
CA GLY A 242 20.06 10.76 2.19
C GLY A 242 19.03 11.05 1.18
N ILE A 243 18.03 10.76 0.71
CA ILE A 243 17.23 11.46 -0.30
C ILE A 243 15.78 11.64 0.16
N HIS A 244 15.49 12.78 0.76
CA HIS A 244 14.17 13.17 1.24
C HIS A 244 13.61 12.38 2.45
N ALA A 245 14.47 11.68 3.20
CA ALA A 245 14.07 11.13 4.49
C ALA A 245 13.48 12.24 5.38
N PRO A 246 12.50 11.92 6.22
CA PRO A 246 12.02 12.83 7.25
C PRO A 246 13.19 13.44 8.04
N THR A 247 13.07 14.69 8.46
CA THR A 247 14.05 15.31 9.38
C THR A 247 13.99 14.63 10.75
N GLY A 248 14.96 14.88 11.62
CA GLY A 248 14.91 14.39 13.00
C GLY A 248 13.61 14.77 13.71
N GLN A 249 13.16 16.01 13.55
CA GLN A 249 11.90 16.49 14.12
C GLN A 249 10.66 15.78 13.54
N ASP A 250 10.67 15.47 12.22
CA ASP A 250 9.59 14.71 11.60
C ASP A 250 9.56 13.27 12.14
N TRP A 251 10.73 12.66 12.38
CA TRP A 251 10.82 11.33 12.98
C TRP A 251 10.28 11.32 14.41
N ASP A 252 10.67 12.29 15.23
CA ASP A 252 10.20 12.40 16.61
C ASP A 252 8.68 12.60 16.68
N ALA A 253 8.14 13.43 15.78
CA ALA A 253 6.70 13.64 15.68
C ALA A 253 5.95 12.35 15.26
N LEU A 254 6.50 11.59 14.32
CA LEU A 254 5.91 10.33 13.88
C LEU A 254 5.98 9.26 14.98
N ILE A 255 7.10 9.16 15.69
CA ILE A 255 7.27 8.27 16.85
C ILE A 255 6.23 8.61 17.90
N ALA A 256 6.16 9.87 18.33
CA ALA A 256 5.22 10.31 19.36
C ALA A 256 3.75 10.05 18.98
N SER A 257 3.40 10.28 17.70
CA SER A 257 2.06 9.98 17.18
C SER A 257 1.72 8.48 17.25
N ASN A 258 2.68 7.61 16.91
CA ASN A 258 2.49 6.16 16.96
C ASN A 258 2.42 5.66 18.43
N GLU A 259 3.23 6.18 19.32
CA GLU A 259 3.19 5.84 20.75
C GLU A 259 1.87 6.25 21.38
N ALA A 260 1.39 7.47 21.11
CA ALA A 260 0.09 7.94 21.59
C ALA A 260 -1.07 7.09 21.07
N TYR A 261 -1.00 6.69 19.81
CA TYR A 261 -1.99 5.78 19.22
C TYR A 261 -2.02 4.42 19.92
N LEU A 262 -0.85 3.81 20.16
CA LEU A 262 -0.76 2.54 20.86
C LEU A 262 -1.31 2.61 22.30
N ALA A 263 -1.04 3.72 23.01
CA ALA A 263 -1.55 3.93 24.35
C ALA A 263 -3.08 4.07 24.39
N GLY A 264 -3.68 4.64 23.35
CA GLY A 264 -5.14 4.81 23.25
C GLY A 264 -5.90 3.57 22.74
N THR A 265 -5.17 2.56 22.23
CA THR A 265 -5.76 1.31 21.70
C THR A 265 -5.43 0.07 22.58
N SER A 266 -4.94 0.29 23.80
CA SER A 266 -4.54 -0.75 24.77
C SER A 266 -5.74 -1.22 25.59
#